data_a132533cf0818a6c165544715acd5ee5
#
_entry.id   a132533cf0818a6c165544715acd5ee5
#
_cell.length_a   1.000
_cell.length_b   1.000
_cell.length_c   1.000
_cell.angle_alpha   90.00
_cell.angle_beta   90.00
_cell.angle_gamma   90.00
#
_symmetry.space_group_name_H-M   'P 1'
#
loop_
_entity.id
_entity.type
_entity.pdbx_description
1 polymer ?
#
loop_
_entity_poly.entity_id
_entity_poly.type
_entity_poly.pdbx_seq_one_letter_code
_entity_poly.pdbx_strand_id
1 'polypeptide(L)'
;MFIRPSLFLCVGLLSLFAVNQAMAGISLSSTRLIFDGKHKEAGITVRNSGADVLIQSWVDTDSDEASVPFAVTPPLVRVSDGEQQILRVIYEGTGMPKDRESVVWLNVQEIPQSAKTANTLQLAVRQRIKLFFRPAGLKNNAYQAPAEVTWRLPSAPARACW
;
A
#
# COMPACT_ATOMS: atom_id res chain seq x y z
N MET A 1 -37.20 -9.52 45.87
CA MET A 1 -37.19 -8.83 44.55
C MET A 1 -36.30 -9.63 43.63
N PHE A 2 -36.87 -10.60 42.88
CA PHE A 2 -36.07 -11.51 41.99
C PHE A 2 -35.85 -10.82 40.65
N ILE A 3 -34.63 -10.41 40.39
CA ILE A 3 -34.20 -9.87 39.09
C ILE A 3 -34.19 -11.05 38.10
N ARG A 4 -35.05 -10.98 37.08
CA ARG A 4 -35.21 -12.06 36.08
C ARG A 4 -33.90 -12.23 35.28
N PRO A 5 -33.35 -13.46 35.16
CA PRO A 5 -32.08 -13.70 34.47
C PRO A 5 -32.11 -13.32 32.98
N SER A 6 -33.32 -13.22 32.40
CA SER A 6 -33.51 -12.77 31.01
C SER A 6 -33.06 -11.30 30.77
N LEU A 7 -33.10 -10.46 31.82
CA LEU A 7 -32.67 -9.06 31.70
C LEU A 7 -31.15 -8.95 31.53
N PHE A 8 -30.36 -9.79 32.22
CA PHE A 8 -28.90 -9.83 32.08
C PHE A 8 -28.47 -10.39 30.73
N LEU A 9 -29.24 -11.34 30.18
CA LEU A 9 -28.98 -11.87 28.86
C LEU A 9 -29.19 -10.82 27.76
N CYS A 10 -30.26 -10.02 27.84
CA CYS A 10 -30.52 -8.94 26.90
C CYS A 10 -29.50 -7.80 26.98
N VAL A 11 -29.04 -7.42 28.17
CA VAL A 11 -28.00 -6.39 28.35
C VAL A 11 -26.66 -6.88 27.84
N GLY A 12 -26.29 -8.14 28.06
CA GLY A 12 -25.09 -8.77 27.50
C GLY A 12 -25.11 -8.83 25.98
N LEU A 13 -26.27 -9.12 25.38
CA LEU A 13 -26.40 -9.14 23.91
C LEU A 13 -26.31 -7.74 23.29
N LEU A 14 -26.86 -6.72 23.97
CA LEU A 14 -26.81 -5.34 23.47
C LEU A 14 -25.36 -4.75 23.48
N SER A 15 -24.54 -5.15 24.45
CA SER A 15 -23.12 -4.69 24.50
C SER A 15 -22.23 -5.23 23.39
N LEU A 16 -22.59 -6.36 22.75
CA LEU A 16 -21.86 -6.89 21.60
C LEU A 16 -22.02 -6.04 20.32
N PHE A 17 -23.05 -5.21 20.24
CA PHE A 17 -23.29 -4.36 19.06
C PHE A 17 -22.60 -2.99 19.13
N ALA A 18 -21.98 -2.63 20.24
CA ALA A 18 -21.22 -1.39 20.38
C ALA A 18 -19.78 -1.51 19.86
N VAL A 19 -19.59 -2.13 18.69
CA VAL A 19 -18.27 -2.20 18.04
C VAL A 19 -18.01 -0.86 17.38
N ASN A 20 -17.14 -0.03 17.99
CA ASN A 20 -16.62 1.15 17.33
C ASN A 20 -15.84 0.71 16.10
N GLN A 21 -16.30 1.09 14.93
CA GLN A 21 -15.57 0.84 13.68
C GLN A 21 -14.36 1.78 13.65
N ALA A 22 -13.15 1.19 13.63
CA ALA A 22 -11.94 1.94 13.34
C ALA A 22 -12.01 2.35 11.87
N MET A 23 -12.21 3.64 11.62
CA MET A 23 -12.16 4.18 10.27
C MET A 23 -10.69 4.36 9.87
N ALA A 24 -10.22 3.55 8.94
CA ALA A 24 -8.95 3.80 8.24
C ALA A 24 -9.20 4.95 7.25
N GLY A 25 -8.30 5.97 7.22
CA GLY A 25 -8.42 7.10 6.29
C GLY A 25 -8.40 6.62 4.84
N ILE A 26 -7.23 6.22 4.32
CA ILE A 26 -7.10 5.74 2.95
C ILE A 26 -6.72 4.26 2.88
N SER A 27 -7.17 3.58 1.82
CA SER A 27 -6.81 2.22 1.50
C SER A 27 -6.41 2.08 0.02
N LEU A 28 -5.47 1.18 -0.26
CA LEU A 28 -5.02 0.87 -1.62
C LEU A 28 -5.68 -0.41 -2.12
N SER A 29 -5.98 -0.48 -3.41
CA SER A 29 -6.59 -1.66 -4.04
C SER A 29 -5.69 -2.91 -4.04
N SER A 30 -4.39 -2.74 -3.80
CA SER A 30 -3.43 -3.84 -3.71
C SER A 30 -2.23 -3.50 -2.82
N THR A 31 -1.55 -4.53 -2.32
CA THR A 31 -0.35 -4.40 -1.47
C THR A 31 0.94 -4.25 -2.28
N ARG A 32 0.86 -4.36 -3.60
CA ARG A 32 1.98 -4.19 -4.55
C ARG A 32 1.44 -3.77 -5.90
N LEU A 33 2.27 -3.12 -6.70
CA LEU A 33 1.96 -2.78 -8.08
C LEU A 33 2.92 -3.54 -9.01
N ILE A 34 2.38 -4.25 -10.01
CA ILE A 34 3.17 -4.91 -11.05
C ILE A 34 3.09 -4.05 -12.31
N PHE A 35 4.22 -3.51 -12.71
CA PHE A 35 4.36 -2.74 -13.95
C PHE A 35 4.89 -3.65 -15.06
N ASP A 36 4.02 -4.05 -15.99
CA ASP A 36 4.44 -4.77 -17.19
C ASP A 36 5.03 -3.76 -18.20
N GLY A 37 6.32 -3.90 -18.50
CA GLY A 37 7.05 -3.03 -19.42
C GLY A 37 6.56 -3.03 -20.87
N LYS A 38 5.58 -3.88 -21.21
CA LYS A 38 4.83 -3.80 -22.48
C LYS A 38 3.85 -2.64 -22.51
N HIS A 39 3.46 -2.15 -21.35
CA HIS A 39 2.54 -1.03 -21.18
C HIS A 39 3.31 0.24 -20.80
N LYS A 40 2.71 1.39 -21.11
CA LYS A 40 3.29 2.71 -20.76
C LYS A 40 2.94 3.15 -19.35
N GLU A 41 1.90 2.56 -18.77
CA GLU A 41 1.39 2.92 -17.44
C GLU A 41 0.86 1.71 -16.69
N ALA A 42 0.84 1.81 -15.35
CA ALA A 42 0.15 0.90 -14.46
C ALA A 42 -0.65 1.70 -13.44
N GLY A 43 -1.84 1.23 -13.08
CA GLY A 43 -2.75 1.96 -12.19
C GLY A 43 -2.95 1.26 -10.85
N ILE A 44 -3.14 2.06 -9.80
CA ILE A 44 -3.60 1.61 -8.48
C ILE A 44 -4.70 2.54 -7.99
N THR A 45 -5.75 1.99 -7.40
CA THR A 45 -6.85 2.78 -6.85
C THR A 45 -6.61 3.05 -5.38
N VAL A 46 -6.74 4.31 -5.00
CA VAL A 46 -6.82 4.78 -3.62
C VAL A 46 -8.29 5.03 -3.31
N ARG A 47 -8.78 4.50 -2.21
CA ARG A 47 -10.13 4.76 -1.67
C ARG A 47 -9.99 5.52 -0.38
N ASN A 48 -10.74 6.60 -0.23
CA ASN A 48 -10.91 7.29 1.05
C ASN A 48 -12.19 6.80 1.74
N SER A 49 -12.07 6.39 3.01
CA SER A 49 -13.21 5.98 3.85
C SER A 49 -13.32 6.86 5.09
N GLY A 50 -12.71 8.05 5.06
CA GLY A 50 -12.69 9.03 6.14
C GLY A 50 -13.01 10.42 5.62
N ALA A 51 -12.72 11.44 6.40
CA ALA A 51 -12.89 12.83 6.00
C ALA A 51 -12.08 13.16 4.73
N ASP A 52 -12.42 14.26 4.06
CA ASP A 52 -11.67 14.77 2.92
C ASP A 52 -10.17 14.89 3.22
N VAL A 53 -9.35 14.41 2.32
CA VAL A 53 -7.91 14.32 2.48
C VAL A 53 -7.19 14.73 1.20
N LEU A 54 -5.97 15.31 1.33
CA LEU A 54 -5.04 15.42 0.22
C LEU A 54 -4.16 14.16 0.19
N ILE A 55 -3.95 13.63 -1.00
CA ILE A 55 -3.06 12.50 -1.23
C ILE A 55 -1.90 12.97 -2.06
N GLN A 56 -0.68 12.80 -1.54
CA GLN A 56 0.57 13.00 -2.26
C GLN A 56 1.16 11.64 -2.65
N SER A 57 1.61 11.49 -3.90
CA SER A 57 2.14 10.22 -4.40
C SER A 57 3.39 10.42 -5.23
N TRP A 58 4.38 9.52 -5.04
CA TRP A 58 5.65 9.52 -5.77
C TRP A 58 6.28 8.13 -5.77
N VAL A 59 7.29 7.93 -6.62
CA VAL A 59 8.11 6.72 -6.65
C VAL A 59 9.52 7.06 -6.19
N ASP A 60 10.12 6.19 -5.37
CA ASP A 60 11.50 6.28 -4.90
C ASP A 60 12.22 4.93 -4.89
N THR A 61 13.50 4.95 -4.56
CA THR A 61 14.31 3.77 -4.23
C THR A 61 14.69 3.77 -2.74
N ASP A 62 15.40 2.74 -2.29
CA ASP A 62 15.97 2.72 -0.94
C ASP A 62 17.20 3.65 -0.79
N SER A 63 17.75 4.18 -1.90
CA SER A 63 18.83 5.16 -1.89
C SER A 63 18.29 6.55 -2.21
N ASP A 64 18.50 7.51 -1.31
CA ASP A 64 18.00 8.88 -1.45
C ASP A 64 18.57 9.65 -2.65
N GLU A 65 19.67 9.17 -3.24
CA GLU A 65 20.37 9.84 -4.35
C GLU A 65 19.94 9.33 -5.75
N ALA A 66 19.22 8.22 -5.84
CA ALA A 66 18.86 7.64 -7.13
C ALA A 66 17.51 8.16 -7.64
N SER A 67 17.55 8.93 -8.72
CA SER A 67 16.36 9.25 -9.49
C SER A 67 15.80 7.99 -10.14
N VAL A 68 14.49 7.78 -10.03
CA VAL A 68 13.79 6.66 -10.68
C VAL A 68 13.03 7.18 -11.90
N PRO A 69 13.05 6.42 -13.02
CA PRO A 69 12.41 6.85 -14.27
C PRO A 69 10.90 6.57 -14.26
N PHE A 70 10.23 6.91 -13.16
CA PHE A 70 8.80 6.77 -12.98
C PHE A 70 8.18 8.07 -12.46
N ALA A 71 7.07 8.45 -13.05
CA ALA A 71 6.24 9.54 -12.57
C ALA A 71 4.89 9.00 -12.11
N VAL A 72 4.28 9.66 -11.10
CA VAL A 72 2.91 9.34 -10.66
C VAL A 72 1.98 10.47 -11.03
N THR A 73 0.82 10.16 -11.56
CA THR A 73 -0.18 11.16 -11.92
C THR A 73 -1.58 10.77 -11.40
N PRO A 74 -2.27 11.68 -10.70
CA PRO A 74 -1.81 12.98 -10.22
C PRO A 74 -0.83 12.84 -9.05
N PRO A 75 0.22 13.71 -8.95
CA PRO A 75 1.17 13.68 -7.83
C PRO A 75 0.58 14.20 -6.52
N LEU A 76 -0.42 15.07 -6.63
CA LEU A 76 -1.19 15.61 -5.50
C LEU A 76 -2.65 15.73 -5.91
N VAL A 77 -3.56 15.21 -5.09
CA VAL A 77 -5.00 15.22 -5.36
C VAL A 77 -5.80 15.23 -4.07
N ARG A 78 -6.93 15.94 -4.07
CA ARG A 78 -7.94 15.84 -3.01
C ARG A 78 -8.87 14.68 -3.32
N VAL A 79 -9.15 13.86 -2.31
CA VAL A 79 -10.11 12.75 -2.37
C VAL A 79 -11.12 12.95 -1.25
N SER A 80 -12.39 13.14 -1.61
CA SER A 80 -13.47 13.35 -0.66
C SER A 80 -13.85 12.06 0.05
N ASP A 81 -14.63 12.18 1.12
CA ASP A 81 -15.16 11.02 1.84
C ASP A 81 -15.93 10.08 0.89
N GLY A 82 -15.65 8.79 0.99
CA GLY A 82 -16.25 7.74 0.15
C GLY A 82 -15.74 7.68 -1.29
N GLU A 83 -14.96 8.64 -1.75
CA GLU A 83 -14.46 8.69 -3.12
C GLU A 83 -13.23 7.81 -3.37
N GLN A 84 -12.94 7.61 -4.65
CA GLN A 84 -11.79 6.84 -5.13
C GLN A 84 -11.02 7.66 -6.16
N GLN A 85 -9.70 7.50 -6.13
CA GLN A 85 -8.78 8.09 -7.08
C GLN A 85 -7.87 7.01 -7.68
N ILE A 86 -7.76 6.97 -8.99
CA ILE A 86 -6.75 6.14 -9.66
C ILE A 86 -5.46 6.93 -9.74
N LEU A 87 -4.40 6.38 -9.18
CA LEU A 87 -3.03 6.85 -9.38
C LEU A 87 -2.42 6.04 -10.52
N ARG A 88 -1.90 6.73 -11.53
CA ARG A 88 -1.22 6.12 -12.67
C ARG A 88 0.28 6.30 -12.51
N VAL A 89 1.01 5.21 -12.55
CA VAL A 89 2.47 5.22 -12.62
C VAL A 89 2.87 5.13 -14.08
N ILE A 90 3.65 6.08 -14.55
CA ILE A 90 4.11 6.20 -15.93
C ILE A 90 5.61 5.94 -15.94
N TYR A 91 6.07 5.12 -16.89
CA TYR A 91 7.50 4.83 -17.08
C TYR A 91 8.06 5.69 -18.23
N GLU A 92 9.23 6.30 -18.01
CA GLU A 92 9.92 7.13 -19.01
C GLU A 92 10.51 6.36 -20.19
N GLY A 93 10.53 5.02 -20.11
CA GLY A 93 11.00 4.14 -21.19
C GLY A 93 12.51 3.80 -21.14
N THR A 94 13.27 4.46 -20.27
CA THR A 94 14.72 4.25 -20.08
C THR A 94 15.08 4.21 -18.59
N GLY A 95 16.31 3.81 -18.26
CA GLY A 95 16.83 3.87 -16.89
C GLY A 95 16.61 2.60 -16.06
N MET A 96 15.75 1.66 -16.49
CA MET A 96 15.58 0.37 -15.78
C MET A 96 16.32 -0.76 -16.49
N PRO A 97 16.84 -1.79 -15.76
CA PRO A 97 17.41 -3.01 -16.34
C PRO A 97 16.43 -3.69 -17.29
N LYS A 98 16.94 -4.21 -18.42
CA LYS A 98 16.12 -4.90 -19.44
C LYS A 98 16.22 -6.43 -19.36
N ASP A 99 17.14 -6.94 -18.56
CA ASP A 99 17.51 -8.36 -18.42
C ASP A 99 16.88 -9.04 -17.19
N ARG A 100 16.32 -8.26 -16.29
CA ARG A 100 15.76 -8.74 -15.01
C ARG A 100 14.63 -7.85 -14.50
N GLU A 101 13.82 -8.40 -13.60
CA GLU A 101 12.86 -7.62 -12.84
C GLU A 101 13.58 -6.70 -11.85
N SER A 102 12.98 -5.56 -11.57
CA SER A 102 13.48 -4.57 -10.63
C SER A 102 12.37 -4.11 -9.69
N VAL A 103 12.75 -3.68 -8.49
CA VAL A 103 11.81 -3.19 -7.48
C VAL A 103 12.15 -1.74 -7.14
N VAL A 104 11.13 -0.90 -7.16
CA VAL A 104 11.13 0.46 -6.63
C VAL A 104 9.92 0.60 -5.70
N TRP A 105 9.76 1.74 -5.06
CA TRP A 105 8.70 1.95 -4.08
C TRP A 105 7.72 3.02 -4.55
N LEU A 106 6.44 2.68 -4.55
CA LEU A 106 5.37 3.65 -4.68
C LEU A 106 4.95 4.10 -3.28
N ASN A 107 5.02 5.40 -3.05
CA ASN A 107 4.59 6.05 -1.82
C ASN A 107 3.26 6.75 -2.06
N VAL A 108 2.36 6.60 -1.11
CA VAL A 108 1.08 7.28 -1.06
C VAL A 108 0.93 7.84 0.34
N GLN A 109 1.01 9.16 0.47
CA GLN A 109 0.95 9.86 1.74
C GLN A 109 -0.37 10.60 1.87
N GLU A 110 -1.04 10.36 2.97
CA GLU A 110 -2.20 11.10 3.40
C GLU A 110 -1.77 12.40 4.09
N ILE A 111 -2.36 13.52 3.69
CA ILE A 111 -2.21 14.82 4.32
C ILE A 111 -3.61 15.23 4.81
N PRO A 112 -3.92 14.99 6.09
CA PRO A 112 -5.22 15.29 6.65
C PRO A 112 -5.44 16.81 6.76
N GLN A 113 -6.70 17.24 6.86
CA GLN A 113 -7.04 18.64 7.13
C GLN A 113 -6.54 19.02 8.53
N SER A 114 -6.21 20.29 8.70
CA SER A 114 -5.80 20.80 10.02
C SER A 114 -6.86 20.53 11.09
N ALA A 115 -6.40 20.14 12.27
CA ALA A 115 -7.31 19.92 13.41
C ALA A 115 -8.08 21.19 13.75
N LYS A 116 -9.40 21.06 13.99
CA LYS A 116 -10.28 22.19 14.31
C LYS A 116 -10.28 22.54 15.81
N THR A 117 -9.75 21.63 16.63
CA THR A 117 -9.71 21.76 18.10
C THR A 117 -8.27 21.80 18.60
N ALA A 118 -8.04 22.56 19.67
CA ALA A 118 -6.76 22.57 20.35
C ALA A 118 -6.48 21.20 21.02
N ASN A 119 -5.20 20.89 21.23
CA ASN A 119 -4.74 19.65 21.89
C ASN A 119 -5.20 18.36 21.20
N THR A 120 -5.33 18.37 19.86
CA THR A 120 -5.68 17.21 19.04
C THR A 120 -4.43 16.62 18.42
N LEU A 121 -4.19 15.32 18.63
CA LEU A 121 -3.17 14.58 17.90
C LEU A 121 -3.68 14.29 16.49
N GLN A 122 -2.92 14.72 15.48
CA GLN A 122 -3.20 14.45 14.07
C GLN A 122 -2.12 13.55 13.49
N LEU A 123 -2.55 12.43 12.89
CA LEU A 123 -1.66 11.47 12.28
C LEU A 123 -1.71 11.61 10.76
N ALA A 124 -0.54 11.72 10.12
CA ALA A 124 -0.38 11.59 8.69
C ALA A 124 0.21 10.21 8.39
N VAL A 125 -0.48 9.41 7.60
CA VAL A 125 -0.08 8.03 7.27
C VAL A 125 0.54 8.01 5.89
N ARG A 126 1.72 7.39 5.77
CA ARG A 126 2.35 7.07 4.48
C ARG A 126 2.32 5.57 4.27
N GLN A 127 1.68 5.14 3.20
CA GLN A 127 1.73 3.76 2.72
C GLN A 127 2.83 3.65 1.67
N ARG A 128 3.79 2.75 1.88
CA ARG A 128 4.90 2.47 0.97
C ARG A 128 4.78 1.05 0.49
N ILE A 129 4.48 0.86 -0.81
CA ILE A 129 4.29 -0.45 -1.42
C ILE A 129 5.34 -0.71 -2.50
N LYS A 130 5.64 -1.99 -2.74
CA LYS A 130 6.57 -2.39 -3.80
C LYS A 130 5.93 -2.22 -5.18
N LEU A 131 6.67 -1.56 -6.07
CA LEU A 131 6.41 -1.50 -7.50
C LEU A 131 7.43 -2.43 -8.19
N PHE A 132 6.95 -3.52 -8.78
CA PHE A 132 7.76 -4.47 -9.53
C PHE A 132 7.72 -4.08 -11.00
N PHE A 133 8.86 -3.69 -11.55
CA PHE A 133 9.01 -3.44 -12.98
C PHE A 133 9.47 -4.72 -13.66
N ARG A 134 8.68 -5.21 -14.62
CA ARG A 134 9.00 -6.36 -15.46
C ARG A 134 9.23 -5.92 -16.89
N PRO A 135 10.49 -5.98 -17.41
CA PRO A 135 10.80 -5.62 -18.78
C PRO A 135 10.04 -6.48 -19.80
N ALA A 136 9.67 -5.89 -20.93
CA ALA A 136 8.91 -6.57 -21.98
C ALA A 136 9.64 -7.78 -22.62
N GLY A 137 10.97 -7.84 -22.50
CA GLY A 137 11.81 -8.88 -23.10
C GLY A 137 12.03 -10.12 -22.24
N LEU A 138 11.52 -10.19 -21.02
CA LEU A 138 11.72 -11.36 -20.16
C LEU A 138 10.89 -12.55 -20.65
N LYS A 139 11.59 -13.66 -20.95
CA LYS A 139 10.99 -14.87 -21.53
C LYS A 139 10.25 -15.74 -20.50
N ASN A 140 10.66 -15.71 -19.23
CA ASN A 140 10.12 -16.59 -18.18
C ASN A 140 8.83 -16.00 -17.62
N ASN A 141 7.88 -16.90 -17.31
CA ASN A 141 6.64 -16.51 -16.66
C ASN A 141 6.83 -16.47 -15.14
N ALA A 142 6.48 -15.35 -14.51
CA ALA A 142 6.58 -15.19 -13.05
C ALA A 142 5.78 -16.26 -12.28
N TYR A 143 4.71 -16.78 -12.84
CA TYR A 143 3.90 -17.85 -12.22
C TYR A 143 4.59 -19.22 -12.22
N GLN A 144 5.60 -19.42 -13.07
CA GLN A 144 6.39 -20.67 -13.13
C GLN A 144 7.61 -20.64 -12.22
N ALA A 145 8.06 -19.45 -11.81
CA ALA A 145 9.23 -19.27 -10.96
C ALA A 145 9.21 -20.09 -9.65
N PRO A 146 8.08 -20.28 -8.95
CA PRO A 146 8.04 -21.11 -7.75
C PRO A 146 8.44 -22.56 -7.98
N ALA A 147 8.19 -23.12 -9.18
CA ALA A 147 8.57 -24.48 -9.52
C ALA A 147 10.08 -24.66 -9.74
N GLU A 148 10.79 -23.58 -10.00
CA GLU A 148 12.26 -23.56 -10.23
C GLU A 148 13.06 -23.30 -8.93
N VAL A 149 12.39 -23.02 -7.81
CA VAL A 149 13.04 -22.76 -6.52
C VAL A 149 13.64 -24.07 -5.97
N THR A 150 14.95 -24.07 -5.78
CA THR A 150 15.68 -25.19 -5.18
C THR A 150 16.22 -24.79 -3.80
N TRP A 151 16.10 -25.70 -2.85
CA TRP A 151 16.59 -25.51 -1.48
C TRP A 151 17.88 -26.27 -1.29
N ARG A 152 18.89 -25.63 -0.71
CA ARG A 152 20.16 -26.28 -0.30
C ARG A 152 20.40 -26.02 1.17
N LEU A 153 20.68 -27.07 1.91
CA LEU A 153 21.17 -26.91 3.28
C LEU A 153 22.62 -26.38 3.23
N PRO A 154 22.98 -25.37 4.03
CA PRO A 154 24.34 -24.90 4.12
C PRO A 154 25.23 -26.03 4.66
N SER A 155 26.37 -26.28 4.04
CA SER A 155 27.34 -27.30 4.45
C SER A 155 28.17 -26.92 5.69
N ALA A 156 28.05 -25.70 6.20
CA ALA A 156 28.68 -25.23 7.43
C ALA A 156 27.66 -24.87 8.50
N PRO A 157 27.94 -25.08 9.79
CA PRO A 157 27.05 -24.66 10.86
C PRO A 157 26.87 -23.15 10.78
N ALA A 158 25.61 -22.73 10.72
CA ALA A 158 25.28 -21.31 10.78
C ALA A 158 25.86 -20.72 12.07
N ARG A 159 26.80 -19.79 11.96
CA ARG A 159 27.16 -18.96 13.11
C ARG A 159 25.92 -18.16 13.46
N ALA A 160 25.36 -18.43 14.64
CA ALA A 160 24.29 -17.64 15.19
C ALA A 160 24.79 -16.20 15.31
N CYS A 161 24.25 -15.31 14.46
CA CYS A 161 24.39 -13.88 14.67
C CYS A 161 23.41 -13.49 15.79
N TRP A 162 23.95 -13.12 16.92
CA TRP A 162 23.26 -12.47 18.02
C TRP A 162 23.14 -10.98 17.74
#